data_ff8f5fd433c9137d54341c0f3db93450
#
_entry.id   ff8f5fd433c9137d54341c0f3db93450
#
_cell.length_a   1.000
_cell.length_b   1.000
_cell.length_c   1.000
_cell.angle_alpha   90.00
_cell.angle_beta   90.00
_cell.angle_gamma   90.00
#
_symmetry.space_group_name_H-M   'P 1'
#
loop_
_entity.id
_entity.type
_entity.pdbx_description
1 polymer ?
#
loop_
_entity_poly.entity_id
_entity_poly.type
_entity_poly.pdbx_seq_one_letter_code
_entity_poly.pdbx_strand_id
1 'polypeptide(L)'
;MKILIFGFGVTGIASAKAFDLLDIQYDILDKKSIGDICEIVEREKVFPKNLYNDIKDVPFEEYDFILKSPGIRLYHKWVKDMVSRKCSVVSDIELAYEWWKERKFICITGTNGKTTTTALLGKFLEGQGYTTHVTGNIGKGVLWDFAQGGDEDQYVIETSSFQLEFVRQFAPQIAGILNITPDHLDWHGSMESYIQAKMNLLRKQNGKDIAVLNWDDEILKREAQGLASTKHWISQKERVYGYYLEDEYIVEDLEKKIPLVSTDIIHIPGAHNVENILMAIGLARAAGVTKEVIEKTLDAFYGVEHRIELVKEEAGVRYYNDSKGTNVDASIKAIEAFDNPLILIAGGYDKHVPLDAFFEAFGGKVKKLILLGQTAKQFEETGRKHGFYDSILVHDMKEAVNYAKKIAQSGDVVLLSPASASWGMYRNFEERGKEFKALVKG
;
A
#
# COMPACT_ATOMS: atom_id res chain seq x y z
N MET A 1 -6.45 18.72 26.64
CA MET A 1 -6.81 17.49 25.90
C MET A 1 -5.87 16.38 26.33
N LYS A 2 -6.43 15.21 26.65
CA LYS A 2 -5.67 14.02 27.05
C LYS A 2 -6.07 12.82 26.20
N ILE A 3 -5.11 12.11 25.61
CA ILE A 3 -5.35 11.02 24.68
C ILE A 3 -4.76 9.72 25.22
N LEU A 4 -5.48 8.61 25.03
CA LEU A 4 -4.95 7.27 25.24
C LEU A 4 -4.57 6.65 23.88
N ILE A 5 -3.31 6.32 23.68
CA ILE A 5 -2.86 5.53 22.52
C ILE A 5 -3.08 4.05 22.86
N PHE A 6 -3.99 3.39 22.15
CA PHE A 6 -4.24 1.97 22.27
C PHE A 6 -3.57 1.19 21.13
N GLY A 7 -2.47 0.52 21.48
CA GLY A 7 -1.58 -0.18 20.57
C GLY A 7 -0.35 0.65 20.18
N PHE A 8 0.81 0.25 20.68
CA PHE A 8 2.08 0.95 20.50
C PHE A 8 2.97 0.25 19.45
N GLY A 9 2.43 0.17 18.21
CA GLY A 9 3.13 -0.20 16.98
C GLY A 9 3.45 1.03 16.15
N VAL A 10 3.64 0.87 14.84
CA VAL A 10 4.03 1.95 13.91
C VAL A 10 3.11 3.17 14.01
N THR A 11 1.80 2.98 13.94
CA THR A 11 0.81 4.07 14.06
C THR A 11 0.85 4.72 15.43
N GLY A 12 0.92 3.94 16.52
CA GLY A 12 0.98 4.48 17.89
C GLY A 12 2.24 5.30 18.15
N ILE A 13 3.39 4.85 17.65
CA ILE A 13 4.68 5.56 17.75
C ILE A 13 4.62 6.89 16.97
N ALA A 14 4.12 6.86 15.73
CA ALA A 14 3.99 8.06 14.92
C ALA A 14 3.04 9.08 15.56
N SER A 15 1.94 8.62 16.15
CA SER A 15 0.99 9.44 16.87
C SER A 15 1.59 10.04 18.14
N ALA A 16 2.37 9.26 18.89
CA ALA A 16 3.09 9.75 20.08
C ALA A 16 4.05 10.91 19.71
N LYS A 17 4.84 10.74 18.65
CA LYS A 17 5.71 11.80 18.12
C LYS A 17 4.95 13.06 17.71
N ALA A 18 3.77 12.90 17.09
CA ALA A 18 2.91 14.02 16.75
C ALA A 18 2.38 14.73 18.00
N PHE A 19 1.98 13.99 19.01
CA PHE A 19 1.47 14.56 20.26
C PHE A 19 2.57 15.29 21.06
N ASP A 20 3.79 14.76 21.08
CA ASP A 20 4.95 15.45 21.65
C ASP A 20 5.21 16.80 20.92
N LEU A 21 5.17 16.79 19.57
CA LEU A 21 5.36 18.00 18.76
C LEU A 21 4.26 19.07 19.01
N LEU A 22 3.02 18.62 19.26
CA LEU A 22 1.86 19.48 19.49
C LEU A 22 1.62 19.83 20.96
N ASP A 23 2.50 19.40 21.87
CA ASP A 23 2.35 19.55 23.33
C ASP A 23 1.02 18.99 23.86
N ILE A 24 0.60 17.82 23.32
CA ILE A 24 -0.62 17.12 23.72
C ILE A 24 -0.26 16.01 24.71
N GLN A 25 -0.95 16.00 25.86
CA GLN A 25 -0.73 14.93 26.85
C GLN A 25 -1.34 13.62 26.39
N TYR A 26 -0.57 12.53 26.52
CA TYR A 26 -1.03 11.18 26.20
C TYR A 26 -0.46 10.13 27.11
N ASP A 27 -1.18 9.04 27.18
CA ASP A 27 -0.78 7.80 27.84
C ASP A 27 -0.78 6.66 26.82
N ILE A 28 -0.13 5.54 27.13
CA ILE A 28 -0.01 4.37 26.25
C ILE A 28 -0.65 3.16 26.93
N LEU A 29 -1.51 2.45 26.19
CA LEU A 29 -2.03 1.12 26.53
C LEU A 29 -1.60 0.12 25.45
N ASP A 30 -0.81 -0.89 25.80
CA ASP A 30 -0.43 -1.99 24.91
C ASP A 30 -0.36 -3.31 25.69
N LYS A 31 -0.52 -4.45 25.02
CA LYS A 31 -0.41 -5.77 25.62
C LYS A 31 1.03 -6.20 25.97
N LYS A 32 2.03 -5.49 25.45
CA LYS A 32 3.43 -5.73 25.76
C LYS A 32 3.70 -5.50 27.24
N SER A 33 4.77 -6.07 27.77
CA SER A 33 5.20 -5.75 29.13
C SER A 33 5.55 -4.26 29.24
N ILE A 34 5.43 -3.70 30.44
CA ILE A 34 5.83 -2.30 30.69
C ILE A 34 7.30 -2.09 30.32
N GLY A 35 8.17 -3.07 30.58
CA GLY A 35 9.59 -3.00 30.20
C GLY A 35 9.78 -2.86 28.69
N ASP A 36 9.09 -3.69 27.89
CA ASP A 36 9.16 -3.60 26.43
C ASP A 36 8.63 -2.25 25.91
N ILE A 37 7.58 -1.72 26.55
CA ILE A 37 7.04 -0.38 26.18
C ILE A 37 8.08 0.69 26.52
N CYS A 38 8.72 0.64 27.70
CA CYS A 38 9.78 1.58 28.09
C CYS A 38 10.94 1.58 27.09
N GLU A 39 11.42 0.40 26.67
CA GLU A 39 12.50 0.31 25.67
C GLU A 39 12.13 1.00 24.34
N ILE A 40 10.87 0.83 23.90
CA ILE A 40 10.38 1.50 22.70
C ILE A 40 10.31 3.02 22.92
N VAL A 41 9.77 3.48 24.03
CA VAL A 41 9.67 4.90 24.43
C VAL A 41 11.05 5.57 24.40
N GLU A 42 12.03 4.96 25.03
CA GLU A 42 13.41 5.47 25.06
C GLU A 42 14.05 5.52 23.66
N ARG A 43 13.93 4.44 22.91
CA ARG A 43 14.46 4.32 21.55
C ARG A 43 13.86 5.36 20.59
N GLU A 44 12.55 5.54 20.66
CA GLU A 44 11.79 6.44 19.77
C GLU A 44 11.79 7.90 20.27
N LYS A 45 12.27 8.13 21.50
CA LYS A 45 12.34 9.46 22.15
C LYS A 45 10.98 10.14 22.22
N VAL A 46 9.98 9.45 22.76
CA VAL A 46 8.63 9.96 22.99
C VAL A 46 8.33 10.03 24.48
N PHE A 47 7.40 10.89 24.90
CA PHE A 47 7.22 11.30 26.29
C PHE A 47 5.80 11.07 26.84
N PRO A 48 5.32 9.82 26.87
CA PRO A 48 4.02 9.51 27.49
C PRO A 48 4.03 9.81 28.98
N LYS A 49 2.86 10.18 29.52
CA LYS A 49 2.75 10.45 30.96
C LYS A 49 2.61 9.17 31.78
N ASN A 50 1.83 8.21 31.30
CA ASN A 50 1.63 6.90 31.94
C ASN A 50 1.67 5.77 30.90
N LEU A 51 2.02 4.57 31.39
CA LEU A 51 2.07 3.35 30.59
C LEU A 51 1.17 2.29 31.24
N TYR A 52 0.31 1.65 30.46
CA TYR A 52 -0.60 0.60 30.91
C TYR A 52 -0.43 -0.65 30.05
N ASN A 53 -0.49 -1.82 30.67
CA ASN A 53 -0.53 -3.11 29.99
C ASN A 53 -1.78 -3.94 30.33
N ASP A 54 -2.64 -3.46 31.22
CA ASP A 54 -4.00 -4.00 31.47
C ASP A 54 -5.03 -2.85 31.39
N ILE A 55 -6.16 -3.14 30.75
CA ILE A 55 -7.28 -2.22 30.62
C ILE A 55 -7.90 -1.82 31.97
N LYS A 56 -7.73 -2.67 33.00
CA LYS A 56 -8.29 -2.43 34.33
C LYS A 56 -7.66 -1.25 35.06
N ASP A 57 -6.41 -0.92 34.69
CA ASP A 57 -5.63 0.14 35.33
C ASP A 57 -5.84 1.50 34.65
N VAL A 58 -6.66 1.55 33.59
CA VAL A 58 -6.86 2.74 32.78
C VAL A 58 -8.03 3.59 33.29
N PRO A 59 -7.81 4.85 33.67
CA PRO A 59 -8.86 5.80 34.07
C PRO A 59 -9.54 6.42 32.83
N PHE A 60 -10.46 5.68 32.20
CA PHE A 60 -11.07 6.04 30.92
C PHE A 60 -11.77 7.39 30.91
N GLU A 61 -12.31 7.82 32.03
CA GLU A 61 -13.00 9.09 32.24
C GLU A 61 -12.09 10.33 32.10
N GLU A 62 -10.77 10.12 32.11
CA GLU A 62 -9.80 11.20 31.97
C GLU A 62 -9.44 11.50 30.50
N TYR A 63 -9.87 10.66 29.54
CA TYR A 63 -9.46 10.80 28.14
C TYR A 63 -10.55 11.37 27.26
N ASP A 64 -10.18 12.41 26.51
CA ASP A 64 -11.05 13.00 25.46
C ASP A 64 -11.18 12.03 24.28
N PHE A 65 -10.08 11.35 23.92
CA PHE A 65 -10.02 10.37 22.83
C PHE A 65 -9.21 9.14 23.20
N ILE A 66 -9.60 8.01 22.61
CA ILE A 66 -8.79 6.78 22.58
C ILE A 66 -8.39 6.52 21.14
N LEU A 67 -7.13 6.75 20.81
CA LEU A 67 -6.55 6.48 19.50
C LEU A 67 -6.24 5.00 19.35
N LYS A 68 -7.04 4.28 18.58
CA LYS A 68 -6.88 2.86 18.34
C LYS A 68 -5.98 2.57 17.13
N SER A 69 -4.92 1.81 17.31
CA SER A 69 -4.11 1.32 16.18
C SER A 69 -4.92 0.43 15.23
N PRO A 70 -4.71 0.53 13.89
CA PRO A 70 -5.46 -0.25 12.90
C PRO A 70 -5.39 -1.76 13.10
N GLY A 71 -4.26 -2.30 13.55
CA GLY A 71 -4.06 -3.72 13.82
C GLY A 71 -4.87 -4.30 15.01
N ILE A 72 -5.69 -3.51 15.68
CA ILE A 72 -6.56 -3.97 16.76
C ILE A 72 -7.99 -4.10 16.22
N ARG A 73 -8.54 -5.33 16.29
CA ARG A 73 -9.87 -5.67 15.75
C ARG A 73 -11.00 -4.96 16.52
N LEU A 74 -12.09 -4.60 15.81
CA LEU A 74 -13.32 -4.02 16.39
C LEU A 74 -13.91 -4.86 17.53
N TYR A 75 -13.93 -6.18 17.34
CA TYR A 75 -14.49 -7.11 18.33
C TYR A 75 -13.48 -7.53 19.41
N HIS A 76 -12.31 -6.90 19.47
CA HIS A 76 -11.40 -7.08 20.58
C HIS A 76 -12.08 -6.71 21.90
N LYS A 77 -11.95 -7.56 22.93
CA LYS A 77 -12.66 -7.38 24.21
C LYS A 77 -12.49 -5.99 24.81
N TRP A 78 -11.31 -5.40 24.71
CA TRP A 78 -11.02 -4.08 25.23
C TRP A 78 -11.70 -2.96 24.41
N VAL A 79 -11.80 -3.10 23.09
CA VAL A 79 -12.56 -2.14 22.25
C VAL A 79 -14.04 -2.18 22.63
N LYS A 80 -14.61 -3.37 22.81
CA LYS A 80 -16.02 -3.51 23.24
C LYS A 80 -16.27 -2.88 24.62
N ASP A 81 -15.34 -3.04 25.55
CA ASP A 81 -15.42 -2.44 26.88
C ASP A 81 -15.36 -0.90 26.77
N MET A 82 -14.40 -0.34 26.01
CA MET A 82 -14.28 1.10 25.77
C MET A 82 -15.56 1.69 25.14
N VAL A 83 -16.13 1.01 24.14
CA VAL A 83 -17.38 1.44 23.50
C VAL A 83 -18.57 1.37 24.48
N SER A 84 -18.65 0.32 25.30
CA SER A 84 -19.71 0.18 26.30
C SER A 84 -19.67 1.29 27.36
N ARG A 85 -18.48 1.79 27.67
CA ARG A 85 -18.22 2.94 28.54
C ARG A 85 -18.44 4.29 27.85
N LYS A 86 -18.87 4.30 26.57
CA LYS A 86 -19.05 5.49 25.75
C LYS A 86 -17.78 6.31 25.52
N CYS A 87 -16.60 5.66 25.56
CA CYS A 87 -15.34 6.31 25.22
C CYS A 87 -15.32 6.71 23.74
N SER A 88 -14.70 7.84 23.42
CA SER A 88 -14.50 8.27 22.03
C SER A 88 -13.30 7.54 21.41
N VAL A 89 -13.55 6.35 20.85
CA VAL A 89 -12.52 5.57 20.14
C VAL A 89 -12.44 6.05 18.70
N VAL A 90 -11.23 6.43 18.23
CA VAL A 90 -11.00 7.00 16.90
C VAL A 90 -9.81 6.32 16.22
N SER A 91 -9.73 6.40 14.88
CA SER A 91 -8.52 6.08 14.10
C SER A 91 -7.64 7.32 13.97
N ASP A 92 -6.40 7.11 13.53
CA ASP A 92 -5.44 8.18 13.23
C ASP A 92 -5.95 9.12 12.11
N ILE A 93 -6.58 8.57 11.06
CA ILE A 93 -7.15 9.36 9.96
C ILE A 93 -8.39 10.16 10.39
N GLU A 94 -9.25 9.60 11.23
CA GLU A 94 -10.41 10.33 11.78
C GLU A 94 -9.96 11.51 12.63
N LEU A 95 -8.97 11.29 13.52
CA LEU A 95 -8.45 12.33 14.39
C LEU A 95 -7.72 13.43 13.60
N ALA A 96 -6.95 13.03 12.57
CA ALA A 96 -6.33 13.99 11.66
C ALA A 96 -7.38 14.85 10.94
N TYR A 97 -8.46 14.24 10.46
CA TYR A 97 -9.55 14.96 9.81
C TYR A 97 -10.27 15.91 10.78
N GLU A 98 -10.52 15.48 12.00
CA GLU A 98 -11.18 16.32 13.02
C GLU A 98 -10.37 17.58 13.34
N TRP A 99 -9.03 17.47 13.41
CA TRP A 99 -8.16 18.58 13.75
C TRP A 99 -7.78 19.49 12.57
N TRP A 100 -7.70 18.93 11.37
CA TRP A 100 -7.20 19.63 10.18
C TRP A 100 -8.12 19.48 8.96
N LYS A 101 -9.43 19.45 9.15
CA LYS A 101 -10.41 19.20 8.07
C LYS A 101 -10.36 20.19 6.91
N GLU A 102 -9.81 21.39 7.12
CA GLU A 102 -9.65 22.41 6.07
C GLU A 102 -8.47 22.10 5.12
N ARG A 103 -7.56 21.21 5.52
CA ARG A 103 -6.45 20.76 4.68
C ARG A 103 -6.91 19.83 3.57
N LYS A 104 -6.08 19.65 2.56
CA LYS A 104 -6.38 18.83 1.38
C LYS A 104 -6.10 17.36 1.62
N PHE A 105 -7.15 16.58 1.83
CA PHE A 105 -7.10 15.13 1.94
C PHE A 105 -7.36 14.49 0.58
N ILE A 106 -6.38 13.79 0.03
CA ILE A 106 -6.50 13.01 -1.19
C ILE A 106 -6.26 11.55 -0.81
N CYS A 107 -7.31 10.73 -0.77
CA CYS A 107 -7.26 9.41 -0.16
C CYS A 107 -7.45 8.28 -1.17
N ILE A 108 -6.71 7.20 -0.99
CA ILE A 108 -6.73 6.05 -1.89
C ILE A 108 -6.93 4.78 -1.09
N THR A 109 -7.90 3.96 -1.51
CA THR A 109 -8.06 2.58 -1.04
C THR A 109 -8.28 1.61 -2.21
N GLY A 110 -8.33 0.34 -1.91
CA GLY A 110 -8.54 -0.75 -2.85
C GLY A 110 -8.02 -2.04 -2.25
N THR A 111 -8.31 -3.17 -2.85
CA THR A 111 -7.65 -4.42 -2.46
C THR A 111 -6.21 -4.39 -2.96
N ASN A 112 -6.00 -4.07 -4.23
CA ASN A 112 -4.71 -4.05 -4.90
C ASN A 112 -4.40 -2.66 -5.47
N GLY A 113 -3.11 -2.39 -5.80
CA GLY A 113 -2.70 -1.20 -6.52
C GLY A 113 -2.46 0.05 -5.67
N LYS A 114 -2.96 0.12 -4.45
CA LYS A 114 -2.88 1.29 -3.55
C LYS A 114 -1.52 2.00 -3.55
N THR A 115 -0.47 1.27 -3.21
CA THR A 115 0.87 1.85 -3.03
C THR A 115 1.42 2.46 -4.33
N THR A 116 1.23 1.79 -5.47
CA THR A 116 1.68 2.30 -6.77
C THR A 116 0.93 3.58 -7.13
N THR A 117 -0.40 3.57 -6.99
CA THR A 117 -1.26 4.73 -7.24
C THR A 117 -0.91 5.90 -6.33
N THR A 118 -0.74 5.65 -5.02
CA THR A 118 -0.40 6.69 -4.03
C THR A 118 0.97 7.31 -4.31
N ALA A 119 1.97 6.49 -4.65
CA ALA A 119 3.31 6.98 -4.96
C ALA A 119 3.32 7.81 -6.26
N LEU A 120 2.65 7.34 -7.31
CA LEU A 120 2.56 8.07 -8.58
C LEU A 120 1.79 9.39 -8.41
N LEU A 121 0.68 9.38 -7.69
CA LEU A 121 -0.08 10.60 -7.38
C LEU A 121 0.79 11.61 -6.60
N GLY A 122 1.56 11.16 -5.62
CA GLY A 122 2.52 12.02 -4.92
C GLY A 122 3.49 12.70 -5.89
N LYS A 123 4.03 11.93 -6.85
CA LYS A 123 4.93 12.47 -7.88
C LYS A 123 4.24 13.47 -8.83
N PHE A 124 2.99 13.25 -9.19
CA PHE A 124 2.23 14.22 -9.99
C PHE A 124 2.04 15.55 -9.25
N LEU A 125 1.70 15.49 -7.98
CA LEU A 125 1.51 16.68 -7.15
C LEU A 125 2.82 17.43 -6.90
N GLU A 126 3.91 16.72 -6.59
CA GLU A 126 5.27 17.30 -6.50
C GLU A 126 5.68 17.95 -7.82
N GLY A 127 5.44 17.29 -8.96
CA GLY A 127 5.70 17.80 -10.29
C GLY A 127 4.92 19.07 -10.62
N GLN A 128 3.71 19.22 -10.07
CA GLN A 128 2.90 20.44 -10.18
C GLN A 128 3.42 21.59 -9.30
N GLY A 129 4.34 21.30 -8.39
CA GLY A 129 4.93 22.28 -7.48
C GLY A 129 4.26 22.35 -6.10
N TYR A 130 3.40 21.39 -5.75
CA TYR A 130 2.81 21.31 -4.42
C TYR A 130 3.78 20.68 -3.41
N THR A 131 3.81 21.21 -2.20
CA THR A 131 4.37 20.49 -1.04
C THR A 131 3.45 19.30 -0.75
N THR A 132 3.99 18.08 -0.84
CA THR A 132 3.18 16.86 -0.81
C THR A 132 3.68 15.90 0.27
N HIS A 133 2.75 15.42 1.11
CA HIS A 133 2.97 14.41 2.11
C HIS A 133 2.30 13.10 1.69
N VAL A 134 3.10 12.05 1.47
CA VAL A 134 2.61 10.72 1.14
C VAL A 134 2.64 9.86 2.39
N THR A 135 1.46 9.50 2.91
CA THR A 135 1.31 8.92 4.25
C THR A 135 0.19 7.87 4.34
N GLY A 136 -0.10 7.37 5.55
CA GLY A 136 -1.19 6.44 5.84
C GLY A 136 -0.71 5.02 6.13
N ASN A 137 -1.21 4.04 5.38
CA ASN A 137 -0.75 2.64 5.45
C ASN A 137 0.70 2.45 4.95
N ILE A 138 1.30 3.52 4.48
CA ILE A 138 2.70 3.70 4.08
C ILE A 138 3.25 4.99 4.70
N GLY A 139 4.56 5.21 4.62
CA GLY A 139 5.18 6.43 5.13
C GLY A 139 5.38 6.43 6.64
N LYS A 140 5.39 7.63 7.23
CA LYS A 140 5.75 7.83 8.64
C LYS A 140 4.55 7.80 9.59
N GLY A 141 3.34 7.93 9.09
CA GLY A 141 2.09 7.97 9.86
C GLY A 141 1.33 9.29 9.74
N VAL A 142 0.01 9.19 9.63
CA VAL A 142 -0.87 10.31 9.28
C VAL A 142 -0.72 11.49 10.23
N LEU A 143 -0.90 11.28 11.54
CA LEU A 143 -0.84 12.38 12.53
C LEU A 143 0.53 13.05 12.55
N TRP A 144 1.63 12.29 12.36
CA TRP A 144 2.97 12.86 12.31
C TRP A 144 3.16 13.81 11.12
N ASP A 145 2.75 13.38 9.93
CA ASP A 145 2.89 14.20 8.72
C ASP A 145 1.99 15.45 8.78
N PHE A 146 0.77 15.31 9.30
CA PHE A 146 -0.11 16.46 9.52
C PHE A 146 0.39 17.45 10.58
N ALA A 147 1.02 16.96 11.64
CA ALA A 147 1.60 17.82 12.69
C ALA A 147 2.79 18.63 12.18
N GLN A 148 3.53 18.16 11.20
CA GLN A 148 4.68 18.84 10.61
C GLN A 148 4.33 19.70 9.39
N GLY A 149 3.25 19.39 8.68
CA GLY A 149 2.90 20.04 7.43
C GLY A 149 2.06 21.29 7.59
N GLY A 150 1.92 22.03 6.50
CA GLY A 150 1.17 23.29 6.39
C GLY A 150 -0.27 23.10 5.90
N ASP A 151 -1.04 24.20 5.94
CA ASP A 151 -2.46 24.19 5.53
C ASP A 151 -2.62 24.12 4.01
N GLU A 152 -1.64 24.59 3.24
CA GLU A 152 -1.64 24.56 1.77
C GLU A 152 -1.03 23.27 1.19
N ASP A 153 -0.50 22.40 2.05
CA ASP A 153 0.13 21.16 1.62
C ASP A 153 -0.91 20.14 1.13
N GLN A 154 -0.48 19.24 0.25
CA GLN A 154 -1.30 18.13 -0.24
C GLN A 154 -1.00 16.87 0.56
N TYR A 155 -2.02 16.24 1.11
CA TYR A 155 -1.88 15.00 1.89
C TYR A 155 -2.45 13.82 1.11
N VAL A 156 -1.56 13.02 0.54
CA VAL A 156 -1.91 11.80 -0.19
C VAL A 156 -1.88 10.63 0.78
N ILE A 157 -3.04 10.05 1.07
CA ILE A 157 -3.20 9.08 2.15
C ILE A 157 -3.59 7.72 1.59
N GLU A 158 -2.69 6.74 1.69
CA GLU A 158 -3.05 5.35 1.48
C GLU A 158 -3.86 4.84 2.66
N THR A 159 -5.10 4.40 2.43
CA THR A 159 -5.98 3.91 3.48
C THR A 159 -6.24 2.41 3.38
N SER A 160 -6.11 1.70 4.50
CA SER A 160 -6.52 0.30 4.62
C SER A 160 -7.98 0.18 5.05
N SER A 161 -8.61 -0.98 4.80
CA SER A 161 -9.95 -1.29 5.31
C SER A 161 -10.00 -1.23 6.84
N PHE A 162 -8.91 -1.60 7.52
CA PHE A 162 -8.80 -1.57 8.97
C PHE A 162 -8.85 -0.16 9.57
N GLN A 163 -8.28 0.83 8.89
CA GLN A 163 -8.38 2.24 9.28
C GLN A 163 -9.78 2.77 9.02
N LEU A 164 -10.37 2.43 7.88
CA LEU A 164 -11.69 2.90 7.44
C LEU A 164 -12.86 2.31 8.24
N GLU A 165 -12.68 1.19 8.96
CA GLU A 165 -13.70 0.67 9.90
C GLU A 165 -14.05 1.65 11.03
N PHE A 166 -13.13 2.55 11.39
CA PHE A 166 -13.25 3.45 12.56
C PHE A 166 -13.45 4.90 12.18
N VAL A 167 -13.77 5.19 10.92
CA VAL A 167 -14.11 6.55 10.51
C VAL A 167 -15.61 6.83 10.73
N ARG A 168 -15.92 8.06 11.15
CA ARG A 168 -17.30 8.50 11.48
C ARG A 168 -17.71 9.73 10.69
N GLN A 169 -16.84 10.74 10.66
CA GLN A 169 -17.05 12.03 9.98
C GLN A 169 -16.09 12.25 8.82
N PHE A 170 -15.13 11.35 8.66
CA PHE A 170 -14.10 11.45 7.63
C PHE A 170 -14.70 11.60 6.23
N ALA A 171 -14.41 12.71 5.57
CA ALA A 171 -14.89 13.06 4.24
C ALA A 171 -13.76 13.74 3.45
N PRO A 172 -12.82 12.98 2.87
CA PRO A 172 -11.75 13.57 2.07
C PRO A 172 -12.31 14.28 0.84
N GLN A 173 -11.77 15.43 0.47
CA GLN A 173 -12.23 16.21 -0.67
C GLN A 173 -12.08 15.47 -1.99
N ILE A 174 -11.03 14.62 -2.10
CA ILE A 174 -10.78 13.78 -3.27
C ILE A 174 -10.47 12.38 -2.75
N ALA A 175 -11.15 11.37 -3.31
CA ALA A 175 -10.87 9.99 -2.92
C ALA A 175 -11.01 9.02 -4.10
N GLY A 176 -10.21 7.95 -4.08
CA GLY A 176 -10.26 6.89 -5.07
C GLY A 176 -10.38 5.49 -4.46
N ILE A 177 -11.21 4.65 -5.09
CA ILE A 177 -11.25 3.21 -4.81
C ILE A 177 -10.90 2.44 -6.08
N LEU A 178 -9.74 1.76 -6.05
CA LEU A 178 -9.19 1.04 -7.20
C LEU A 178 -10.02 -0.20 -7.57
N ASN A 179 -10.23 -1.07 -6.60
CA ASN A 179 -10.90 -2.36 -6.79
C ASN A 179 -11.29 -2.96 -5.45
N ILE A 180 -12.26 -3.86 -5.47
CA ILE A 180 -12.69 -4.64 -4.31
C ILE A 180 -12.76 -6.12 -4.69
N THR A 181 -11.75 -6.89 -4.32
CA THR A 181 -11.72 -8.36 -4.47
C THR A 181 -11.59 -9.02 -3.10
N PRO A 182 -11.97 -10.28 -2.92
CA PRO A 182 -11.90 -10.96 -1.63
C PRO A 182 -10.51 -10.90 -1.01
N ASP A 183 -10.44 -10.31 0.19
CA ASP A 183 -9.22 -10.25 1.01
C ASP A 183 -9.59 -9.98 2.47
N HIS A 184 -8.75 -10.36 3.41
CA HIS A 184 -8.94 -10.11 4.84
C HIS A 184 -10.30 -10.54 5.41
N LEU A 185 -10.92 -11.61 4.86
CA LEU A 185 -12.22 -12.11 5.32
C LEU A 185 -12.15 -12.71 6.74
N ASP A 186 -10.97 -13.20 7.14
CA ASP A 186 -10.69 -13.61 8.51
C ASP A 186 -10.77 -12.45 9.51
N TRP A 187 -10.53 -11.22 9.04
CA TRP A 187 -10.65 -10.01 9.84
C TRP A 187 -12.08 -9.46 9.82
N HIS A 188 -12.66 -9.25 8.64
CA HIS A 188 -13.96 -8.58 8.46
C HIS A 188 -15.15 -9.52 8.68
N GLY A 189 -14.94 -10.84 8.68
CA GLY A 189 -15.94 -11.86 8.86
C GLY A 189 -16.80 -12.14 7.61
N SER A 190 -16.95 -11.18 6.70
CA SER A 190 -17.68 -11.35 5.44
C SER A 190 -17.19 -10.39 4.37
N MET A 191 -17.47 -10.71 3.11
CA MET A 191 -17.21 -9.83 1.96
C MET A 191 -17.97 -8.51 2.08
N GLU A 192 -19.22 -8.57 2.54
CA GLU A 192 -20.07 -7.40 2.73
C GLU A 192 -19.45 -6.41 3.73
N SER A 193 -18.98 -6.91 4.89
CA SER A 193 -18.31 -6.07 5.90
C SER A 193 -17.02 -5.43 5.35
N TYR A 194 -16.28 -6.18 4.51
CA TYR A 194 -15.08 -5.65 3.85
C TYR A 194 -15.38 -4.54 2.84
N ILE A 195 -16.43 -4.74 2.01
CA ILE A 195 -16.94 -3.71 1.08
C ILE A 195 -17.33 -2.46 1.87
N GLN A 196 -18.16 -2.62 2.92
CA GLN A 196 -18.63 -1.52 3.74
C GLN A 196 -17.47 -0.74 4.39
N ALA A 197 -16.45 -1.44 4.87
CA ALA A 197 -15.26 -0.80 5.44
C ALA A 197 -14.56 0.11 4.41
N LYS A 198 -14.36 -0.35 3.16
CA LYS A 198 -13.76 0.48 2.11
C LYS A 198 -14.65 1.63 1.66
N MET A 199 -15.95 1.39 1.51
CA MET A 199 -16.93 2.41 1.12
C MET A 199 -17.08 3.52 2.16
N ASN A 200 -16.68 3.30 3.42
CA ASN A 200 -16.66 4.36 4.43
C ASN A 200 -15.78 5.56 4.01
N LEU A 201 -14.81 5.35 3.13
CA LEU A 201 -14.00 6.42 2.54
C LEU A 201 -14.84 7.51 1.86
N LEU A 202 -15.99 7.14 1.28
CA LEU A 202 -16.80 8.01 0.43
C LEU A 202 -18.16 8.39 1.07
N ARG A 203 -18.59 7.69 2.12
CA ARG A 203 -19.95 7.81 2.66
C ARG A 203 -20.32 9.19 3.20
N LYS A 204 -19.35 9.96 3.64
CA LYS A 204 -19.56 11.30 4.19
C LYS A 204 -19.23 12.41 3.21
N GLN A 205 -18.74 12.07 2.03
CA GLN A 205 -18.56 13.03 0.94
C GLN A 205 -19.89 13.65 0.51
N ASN A 206 -19.83 14.84 -0.01
CA ASN A 206 -20.97 15.59 -0.56
C ASN A 206 -20.74 15.97 -2.02
N GLY A 207 -21.67 16.66 -2.66
CA GLY A 207 -21.62 16.99 -4.09
C GLY A 207 -20.43 17.87 -4.54
N LYS A 208 -19.67 18.46 -3.60
CA LYS A 208 -18.45 19.23 -3.91
C LYS A 208 -17.20 18.35 -3.91
N ASP A 209 -17.28 17.19 -3.27
CA ASP A 209 -16.18 16.25 -3.17
C ASP A 209 -16.15 15.34 -4.39
N ILE A 210 -14.96 14.85 -4.77
CA ILE A 210 -14.76 14.03 -5.96
C ILE A 210 -14.42 12.59 -5.56
N ALA A 211 -15.20 11.63 -6.08
CA ALA A 211 -14.91 10.21 -5.99
C ALA A 211 -14.43 9.67 -7.35
N VAL A 212 -13.20 9.19 -7.43
CA VAL A 212 -12.67 8.48 -8.60
C VAL A 212 -12.84 6.98 -8.40
N LEU A 213 -13.57 6.31 -9.27
CA LEU A 213 -14.01 4.93 -9.12
C LEU A 213 -13.71 4.10 -10.37
N ASN A 214 -13.41 2.83 -10.17
CA ASN A 214 -13.17 1.91 -11.27
C ASN A 214 -14.50 1.37 -11.84
N TRP A 215 -14.79 1.72 -13.09
CA TRP A 215 -15.96 1.22 -13.83
C TRP A 215 -15.86 -0.27 -14.19
N ASP A 216 -14.66 -0.81 -14.29
CA ASP A 216 -14.43 -2.22 -14.59
C ASP A 216 -14.68 -3.15 -13.38
N ASP A 217 -14.96 -2.59 -12.20
CA ASP A 217 -15.31 -3.30 -10.97
C ASP A 217 -16.83 -3.23 -10.70
N GLU A 218 -17.50 -4.38 -10.82
CA GLU A 218 -18.96 -4.47 -10.67
C GLU A 218 -19.44 -4.14 -9.24
N ILE A 219 -18.61 -4.38 -8.22
CA ILE A 219 -18.93 -4.01 -6.85
C ILE A 219 -18.96 -2.50 -6.73
N LEU A 220 -17.97 -1.80 -7.26
CA LEU A 220 -17.91 -0.34 -7.23
C LEU A 220 -19.04 0.31 -8.03
N LYS A 221 -19.42 -0.23 -9.18
CA LYS A 221 -20.59 0.25 -9.94
C LYS A 221 -21.88 0.20 -9.10
N ARG A 222 -22.08 -0.91 -8.39
CA ARG A 222 -23.25 -1.09 -7.53
C ARG A 222 -23.23 -0.13 -6.34
N GLU A 223 -22.14 -0.11 -5.60
CA GLU A 223 -22.02 0.66 -4.36
C GLU A 223 -22.01 2.19 -4.60
N ALA A 224 -21.58 2.63 -5.78
CA ALA A 224 -21.54 4.04 -6.14
C ALA A 224 -22.91 4.69 -6.33
N GLN A 225 -23.98 3.92 -6.51
CA GLN A 225 -25.32 4.44 -6.80
C GLN A 225 -25.87 5.34 -5.70
N GLY A 226 -25.51 5.08 -4.44
CA GLY A 226 -25.95 5.84 -3.27
C GLY A 226 -25.02 6.98 -2.82
N LEU A 227 -23.90 7.23 -3.50
CA LEU A 227 -22.93 8.24 -3.12
C LEU A 227 -23.36 9.64 -3.57
N ALA A 228 -23.21 10.63 -2.69
CA ALA A 228 -23.52 12.04 -2.95
C ALA A 228 -22.41 12.79 -3.70
N SER A 229 -21.18 12.28 -3.68
CA SER A 229 -20.01 12.87 -4.35
C SER A 229 -20.13 12.93 -5.87
N THR A 230 -19.43 13.89 -6.49
CA THR A 230 -19.23 13.93 -7.93
C THR A 230 -18.36 12.72 -8.33
N LYS A 231 -18.86 11.89 -9.24
CA LYS A 231 -18.19 10.64 -9.63
C LYS A 231 -17.44 10.83 -10.93
N HIS A 232 -16.14 10.58 -10.91
CA HIS A 232 -15.32 10.36 -12.09
C HIS A 232 -14.98 8.88 -12.18
N TRP A 233 -15.12 8.30 -13.35
CA TRP A 233 -14.85 6.89 -13.56
C TRP A 233 -13.52 6.65 -14.24
N ILE A 234 -12.88 5.55 -13.93
CA ILE A 234 -11.77 5.03 -14.73
C ILE A 234 -12.18 3.73 -15.41
N SER A 235 -11.70 3.48 -16.63
CA SER A 235 -11.92 2.20 -17.33
C SER A 235 -10.79 1.90 -18.32
N GLN A 236 -10.43 0.62 -18.42
CA GLN A 236 -9.57 0.11 -19.47
C GLN A 236 -10.35 -0.44 -20.65
N LYS A 237 -11.68 -0.62 -20.51
CA LYS A 237 -12.52 -1.40 -21.46
C LYS A 237 -13.54 -0.56 -22.19
N GLU A 238 -14.03 0.50 -21.57
CA GLU A 238 -15.17 1.25 -22.07
C GLU A 238 -14.96 2.77 -21.91
N ARG A 239 -15.60 3.53 -22.78
CA ARG A 239 -15.75 4.97 -22.63
C ARG A 239 -16.60 5.30 -21.39
N VAL A 240 -16.10 6.15 -20.50
CA VAL A 240 -16.79 6.56 -19.29
C VAL A 240 -16.72 8.09 -19.11
N TYR A 241 -17.60 8.64 -18.27
CA TYR A 241 -17.43 10.01 -17.78
C TYR A 241 -16.29 10.04 -16.78
N GLY A 242 -15.11 10.42 -17.24
CA GLY A 242 -13.88 10.35 -16.44
C GLY A 242 -12.65 10.09 -17.32
N TYR A 243 -11.94 8.99 -17.03
CA TYR A 243 -10.65 8.67 -17.64
C TYR A 243 -10.65 7.22 -18.15
N TYR A 244 -10.30 7.02 -19.41
CA TYR A 244 -10.32 5.68 -19.98
C TYR A 244 -9.24 5.47 -21.03
N LEU A 245 -9.00 4.19 -21.33
CA LEU A 245 -8.08 3.79 -22.39
C LEU A 245 -8.84 3.76 -23.72
N GLU A 246 -8.34 4.50 -24.71
CA GLU A 246 -8.84 4.47 -26.07
C GLU A 246 -7.64 4.38 -27.02
N ASP A 247 -7.59 3.32 -27.80
CA ASP A 247 -6.43 2.96 -28.60
C ASP A 247 -5.16 2.90 -27.73
N GLU A 248 -4.17 3.72 -28.01
CA GLU A 248 -2.90 3.81 -27.26
C GLU A 248 -2.83 5.07 -26.38
N TYR A 249 -4.00 5.66 -26.02
CA TYR A 249 -4.06 6.88 -25.23
C TYR A 249 -4.92 6.72 -23.98
N ILE A 250 -4.48 7.31 -22.89
CA ILE A 250 -5.35 7.64 -21.77
C ILE A 250 -6.06 8.95 -22.09
N VAL A 251 -7.38 8.91 -22.06
CA VAL A 251 -8.28 10.00 -22.44
C VAL A 251 -9.04 10.50 -21.21
N GLU A 252 -9.15 11.83 -21.07
CA GLU A 252 -10.09 12.48 -20.16
C GLU A 252 -11.36 12.84 -20.94
N ASP A 253 -12.54 12.49 -20.43
CA ASP A 253 -13.83 12.81 -21.02
C ASP A 253 -14.80 13.28 -19.92
N LEU A 254 -14.59 14.50 -19.47
CA LEU A 254 -15.46 15.18 -18.51
C LEU A 254 -16.28 16.26 -19.24
N GLU A 255 -15.75 17.47 -19.38
CA GLU A 255 -16.41 18.54 -20.15
C GLU A 255 -16.10 18.45 -21.65
N LYS A 256 -14.89 18.04 -21.97
CA LYS A 256 -14.39 17.82 -23.34
C LYS A 256 -13.53 16.57 -23.36
N LYS A 257 -13.60 15.85 -24.45
CA LYS A 257 -12.72 14.72 -24.71
C LYS A 257 -11.32 15.21 -25.06
N ILE A 258 -10.33 14.85 -24.23
CA ILE A 258 -8.92 15.28 -24.35
C ILE A 258 -8.02 14.06 -24.26
N PRO A 259 -7.19 13.73 -25.25
CA PRO A 259 -6.13 12.76 -25.08
C PRO A 259 -5.08 13.34 -24.12
N LEU A 260 -4.87 12.67 -23.00
CA LEU A 260 -3.93 13.12 -21.96
C LEU A 260 -2.52 12.63 -22.24
N VAL A 261 -2.34 11.33 -22.41
CA VAL A 261 -1.00 10.72 -22.45
C VAL A 261 -1.03 9.43 -23.28
N SER A 262 0.04 9.19 -24.09
CA SER A 262 0.24 7.90 -24.77
C SER A 262 0.65 6.82 -23.77
N THR A 263 0.18 5.59 -23.99
CA THR A 263 0.60 4.42 -23.20
C THR A 263 2.05 4.00 -23.46
N ASP A 264 2.67 4.45 -24.56
CA ASP A 264 4.06 4.16 -24.91
C ASP A 264 5.07 4.63 -23.86
N ILE A 265 4.72 5.67 -23.09
CA ILE A 265 5.58 6.18 -22.01
C ILE A 265 5.37 5.48 -20.67
N ILE A 266 4.56 4.42 -20.64
CA ILE A 266 4.34 3.64 -19.42
C ILE A 266 5.45 2.59 -19.28
N HIS A 267 6.35 2.80 -18.33
CA HIS A 267 7.52 1.92 -18.12
C HIS A 267 7.26 0.79 -17.09
N ILE A 268 6.15 0.83 -16.36
CA ILE A 268 5.79 -0.20 -15.39
C ILE A 268 4.92 -1.28 -16.05
N PRO A 269 5.35 -2.55 -16.01
CA PRO A 269 4.68 -3.63 -16.74
C PRO A 269 3.35 -4.06 -16.09
N GLY A 270 2.47 -4.65 -16.92
CA GLY A 270 1.23 -5.31 -16.51
C GLY A 270 -0.01 -4.42 -16.61
N ALA A 271 -1.10 -5.00 -17.11
CA ALA A 271 -2.39 -4.32 -17.29
C ALA A 271 -2.96 -3.71 -16.00
N HIS A 272 -2.72 -4.34 -14.83
CA HIS A 272 -3.10 -3.79 -13.53
C HIS A 272 -2.40 -2.45 -13.23
N ASN A 273 -1.22 -2.18 -13.81
CA ASN A 273 -0.56 -0.90 -13.64
C ASN A 273 -1.18 0.20 -14.51
N VAL A 274 -1.79 -0.14 -15.63
CA VAL A 274 -2.61 0.82 -16.40
C VAL A 274 -3.82 1.28 -15.55
N GLU A 275 -4.48 0.37 -14.83
CA GLU A 275 -5.55 0.71 -13.87
C GLU A 275 -5.04 1.65 -12.76
N ASN A 276 -3.87 1.34 -12.19
CA ASN A 276 -3.25 2.18 -11.16
C ASN A 276 -2.92 3.58 -11.67
N ILE A 277 -2.44 3.68 -12.92
CA ILE A 277 -2.11 4.96 -13.58
C ILE A 277 -3.39 5.75 -13.89
N LEU A 278 -4.44 5.12 -14.43
CA LEU A 278 -5.73 5.76 -14.66
C LEU A 278 -6.28 6.36 -13.37
N MET A 279 -6.23 5.62 -12.26
CA MET A 279 -6.65 6.10 -10.95
C MET A 279 -5.80 7.28 -10.47
N ALA A 280 -4.47 7.18 -10.57
CA ALA A 280 -3.56 8.26 -10.18
C ALA A 280 -3.78 9.53 -11.01
N ILE A 281 -4.00 9.40 -12.33
CA ILE A 281 -4.32 10.50 -13.24
C ILE A 281 -5.66 11.13 -12.84
N GLY A 282 -6.70 10.33 -12.62
CA GLY A 282 -8.01 10.83 -12.22
C GLY A 282 -7.96 11.67 -10.93
N LEU A 283 -7.25 11.18 -9.92
CA LEU A 283 -7.03 11.88 -8.66
C LEU A 283 -6.18 13.15 -8.83
N ALA A 284 -5.11 13.07 -9.65
CA ALA A 284 -4.24 14.21 -9.93
C ALA A 284 -4.98 15.33 -10.67
N ARG A 285 -5.79 14.99 -11.67
CA ARG A 285 -6.62 15.93 -12.43
C ARG A 285 -7.68 16.60 -11.52
N ALA A 286 -8.29 15.81 -10.65
CA ALA A 286 -9.22 16.34 -9.63
C ALA A 286 -8.50 17.31 -8.65
N ALA A 287 -7.22 17.10 -8.38
CA ALA A 287 -6.39 17.99 -7.57
C ALA A 287 -5.79 19.19 -8.34
N GLY A 288 -6.07 19.33 -9.66
CA GLY A 288 -5.63 20.45 -10.47
C GLY A 288 -4.26 20.28 -11.15
N VAL A 289 -3.73 19.04 -11.22
CA VAL A 289 -2.48 18.77 -11.94
C VAL A 289 -2.72 18.88 -13.45
N THR A 290 -1.83 19.56 -14.17
CA THR A 290 -1.96 19.77 -15.63
C THR A 290 -1.56 18.52 -16.42
N LYS A 291 -2.00 18.46 -17.67
CA LYS A 291 -1.65 17.40 -18.62
C LYS A 291 -0.13 17.27 -18.80
N GLU A 292 0.55 18.39 -18.97
CA GLU A 292 1.99 18.47 -19.24
C GLU A 292 2.81 17.89 -18.07
N VAL A 293 2.36 18.14 -16.85
CA VAL A 293 2.99 17.59 -15.64
C VAL A 293 2.76 16.08 -15.55
N ILE A 294 1.54 15.62 -15.87
CA ILE A 294 1.21 14.18 -15.88
C ILE A 294 2.10 13.45 -16.89
N GLU A 295 2.17 13.93 -18.12
CA GLU A 295 2.98 13.34 -19.20
C GLU A 295 4.45 13.26 -18.80
N LYS A 296 5.05 14.39 -18.40
CA LYS A 296 6.46 14.46 -17.97
C LYS A 296 6.77 13.55 -16.78
N THR A 297 5.87 13.49 -15.81
CA THR A 297 6.10 12.70 -14.59
C THR A 297 5.94 11.22 -14.86
N LEU A 298 4.97 10.83 -15.69
CA LEU A 298 4.74 9.43 -16.05
C LEU A 298 5.89 8.87 -16.89
N ASP A 299 6.43 9.63 -17.82
CA ASP A 299 7.62 9.25 -18.60
C ASP A 299 8.87 9.02 -17.72
N ALA A 300 8.95 9.68 -16.58
CA ALA A 300 10.02 9.50 -15.60
C ALA A 300 9.71 8.45 -14.51
N PHE A 301 8.52 7.80 -14.54
CA PHE A 301 8.08 6.91 -13.50
C PHE A 301 8.36 5.44 -13.84
N TYR A 302 9.35 4.84 -13.20
CA TYR A 302 9.76 3.44 -13.36
C TYR A 302 9.26 2.51 -12.26
N GLY A 303 8.23 2.93 -11.51
CA GLY A 303 7.60 2.14 -10.45
C GLY A 303 7.97 2.61 -9.04
N VAL A 304 7.52 1.82 -8.07
CA VAL A 304 7.80 2.04 -6.65
C VAL A 304 8.99 1.20 -6.25
N GLU A 305 9.90 1.78 -5.47
CA GLU A 305 11.08 1.05 -4.98
C GLU A 305 10.67 -0.28 -4.33
N HIS A 306 11.35 -1.34 -4.71
CA HIS A 306 11.10 -2.72 -4.30
C HIS A 306 9.76 -3.36 -4.75
N ARG A 307 9.02 -2.75 -5.68
CA ARG A 307 7.78 -3.31 -6.24
C ARG A 307 7.85 -3.33 -7.77
N ILE A 308 8.22 -4.48 -8.33
CA ILE A 308 8.46 -4.70 -9.77
C ILE A 308 9.27 -3.52 -10.36
N GLU A 309 10.26 -3.06 -9.59
CA GLU A 309 11.12 -1.92 -9.92
C GLU A 309 12.17 -2.34 -10.95
N LEU A 310 12.19 -1.71 -12.13
CA LEU A 310 13.28 -1.91 -13.08
C LEU A 310 14.58 -1.34 -12.50
N VAL A 311 15.57 -2.22 -12.27
CA VAL A 311 16.86 -1.86 -11.67
C VAL A 311 17.90 -1.55 -12.74
N LYS A 312 17.95 -2.37 -13.80
CA LYS A 312 18.94 -2.29 -14.89
C LYS A 312 18.41 -3.03 -16.10
N GLU A 313 18.79 -2.53 -17.27
CA GLU A 313 18.76 -3.29 -18.51
C GLU A 313 20.18 -3.38 -19.04
N GLU A 314 20.66 -4.59 -19.38
CA GLU A 314 22.00 -4.84 -19.86
C GLU A 314 22.02 -6.00 -20.83
N ALA A 315 22.60 -5.80 -22.00
CA ALA A 315 22.68 -6.83 -23.07
C ALA A 315 21.30 -7.45 -23.42
N GLY A 316 20.21 -6.67 -23.35
CA GLY A 316 18.86 -7.14 -23.61
C GLY A 316 18.23 -7.96 -22.48
N VAL A 317 18.89 -8.06 -21.32
CA VAL A 317 18.35 -8.67 -20.09
C VAL A 317 17.86 -7.57 -19.15
N ARG A 318 16.62 -7.68 -18.65
CA ARG A 318 16.03 -6.73 -17.70
C ARG A 318 15.99 -7.31 -16.28
N TYR A 319 16.43 -6.53 -15.31
CA TYR A 319 16.50 -6.93 -13.91
C TYR A 319 15.47 -6.17 -13.10
N TYR A 320 14.54 -6.89 -12.46
CA TYR A 320 13.44 -6.30 -11.67
C TYR A 320 13.53 -6.69 -10.21
N ASN A 321 13.30 -5.71 -9.35
CA ASN A 321 13.27 -5.85 -7.90
C ASN A 321 11.83 -5.79 -7.38
N ASP A 322 11.29 -6.93 -6.97
CA ASP A 322 10.02 -7.05 -6.26
C ASP A 322 10.23 -7.62 -4.85
N SER A 323 11.24 -7.13 -4.14
CA SER A 323 11.54 -7.58 -2.77
C SER A 323 10.37 -7.41 -1.81
N LYS A 324 9.42 -6.51 -2.10
CA LYS A 324 8.16 -6.33 -1.36
C LYS A 324 7.17 -7.47 -1.55
N GLY A 325 7.36 -8.35 -2.53
CA GLY A 325 6.62 -9.60 -2.74
C GLY A 325 6.89 -10.63 -1.64
N THR A 326 6.44 -10.34 -0.40
CA THR A 326 6.71 -11.13 0.81
C THR A 326 5.68 -12.23 1.06
N ASN A 327 4.78 -12.47 0.12
CA ASN A 327 3.78 -13.53 0.14
C ASN A 327 3.56 -14.09 -1.27
N VAL A 328 2.89 -15.23 -1.32
CA VAL A 328 2.64 -16.00 -2.56
C VAL A 328 1.84 -15.17 -3.57
N ASP A 329 0.74 -14.54 -3.14
CA ASP A 329 -0.15 -13.78 -4.03
C ASP A 329 0.56 -12.59 -4.70
N ALA A 330 1.41 -11.89 -3.97
CA ALA A 330 2.18 -10.79 -4.52
C ALA A 330 3.15 -11.27 -5.61
N SER A 331 3.82 -12.40 -5.37
CA SER A 331 4.77 -12.95 -6.34
C SER A 331 4.07 -13.57 -7.55
N ILE A 332 2.87 -14.14 -7.40
CA ILE A 332 2.04 -14.56 -8.54
C ILE A 332 1.79 -13.36 -9.46
N LYS A 333 1.34 -12.23 -8.93
CA LYS A 333 1.11 -11.02 -9.72
C LYS A 333 2.37 -10.48 -10.37
N ALA A 334 3.52 -10.62 -9.71
CA ALA A 334 4.79 -10.22 -10.29
C ALA A 334 5.20 -11.13 -11.46
N ILE A 335 4.96 -12.44 -11.37
CA ILE A 335 5.17 -13.40 -12.47
C ILE A 335 4.23 -13.10 -13.65
N GLU A 336 2.96 -12.88 -13.37
CA GLU A 336 1.93 -12.57 -14.36
C GLU A 336 2.17 -11.25 -15.11
N ALA A 337 2.91 -10.31 -14.50
CA ALA A 337 3.21 -9.01 -15.10
C ALA A 337 4.14 -9.10 -16.34
N PHE A 338 4.74 -10.27 -16.60
CA PHE A 338 5.69 -10.46 -17.68
C PHE A 338 5.23 -11.57 -18.64
N ASP A 339 5.41 -11.32 -19.94
CA ASP A 339 5.29 -12.34 -20.99
C ASP A 339 6.65 -12.92 -21.39
N ASN A 340 7.74 -12.32 -20.93
CA ASN A 340 9.11 -12.74 -21.18
C ASN A 340 9.48 -14.01 -20.41
N PRO A 341 10.46 -14.78 -20.87
CA PRO A 341 11.07 -15.84 -20.07
C PRO A 341 11.68 -15.30 -18.77
N LEU A 342 11.34 -15.92 -17.65
CA LEU A 342 11.73 -15.46 -16.31
C LEU A 342 12.84 -16.32 -15.71
N ILE A 343 13.85 -15.68 -15.15
CA ILE A 343 14.77 -16.23 -14.16
C ILE A 343 14.34 -15.66 -12.82
N LEU A 344 13.69 -16.48 -11.99
CA LEU A 344 13.05 -16.06 -10.76
C LEU A 344 13.93 -16.35 -9.55
N ILE A 345 14.17 -15.33 -8.72
CA ILE A 345 14.85 -15.45 -7.43
C ILE A 345 13.78 -15.41 -6.34
N ALA A 346 13.64 -16.52 -5.59
CA ALA A 346 12.60 -16.69 -4.58
C ALA A 346 13.11 -17.33 -3.28
N GLY A 347 12.27 -17.28 -2.24
CA GLY A 347 12.56 -17.84 -0.92
C GLY A 347 12.89 -16.80 0.15
N GLY A 348 13.04 -17.26 1.37
CA GLY A 348 13.25 -16.43 2.56
C GLY A 348 12.79 -17.13 3.84
N TYR A 349 12.10 -16.39 4.74
CA TYR A 349 11.59 -16.91 6.00
C TYR A 349 10.29 -17.70 5.80
N ASP A 350 10.18 -18.83 6.49
CA ASP A 350 9.01 -19.71 6.41
C ASP A 350 7.84 -19.18 7.28
N LYS A 351 6.71 -18.91 6.64
CA LYS A 351 5.44 -18.58 7.27
C LYS A 351 4.43 -19.74 7.23
N HIS A 352 4.89 -20.94 6.84
CA HIS A 352 4.07 -22.14 6.67
C HIS A 352 2.89 -21.95 5.69
N VAL A 353 3.12 -21.25 4.57
CA VAL A 353 2.12 -20.97 3.54
C VAL A 353 2.25 -22.03 2.42
N PRO A 354 1.12 -22.56 1.90
CA PRO A 354 1.11 -23.42 0.72
C PRO A 354 1.70 -22.72 -0.51
N LEU A 355 2.47 -23.46 -1.33
CA LEU A 355 3.15 -22.93 -2.51
C LEU A 355 2.56 -23.41 -3.84
N ASP A 356 1.49 -24.20 -3.81
CA ASP A 356 0.92 -24.82 -5.01
C ASP A 356 0.51 -23.77 -6.05
N ALA A 357 -0.25 -22.76 -5.65
CA ALA A 357 -0.68 -21.67 -6.52
C ALA A 357 0.48 -20.88 -7.14
N PHE A 358 1.61 -20.77 -6.41
CA PHE A 358 2.82 -20.13 -6.96
C PHE A 358 3.38 -20.86 -8.18
N PHE A 359 3.43 -22.19 -8.14
CA PHE A 359 3.91 -22.99 -9.27
C PHE A 359 2.89 -23.06 -10.41
N GLU A 360 1.59 -23.07 -10.12
CA GLU A 360 0.53 -23.01 -11.12
C GLU A 360 0.62 -21.70 -11.96
N ALA A 361 1.02 -20.58 -11.33
CA ALA A 361 1.20 -19.30 -12.00
C ALA A 361 2.40 -19.24 -12.97
N PHE A 362 3.30 -20.23 -12.98
CA PHE A 362 4.46 -20.21 -13.87
C PHE A 362 4.08 -20.20 -15.35
N GLY A 363 3.00 -20.89 -15.74
CA GLY A 363 2.46 -20.87 -17.10
C GLY A 363 3.50 -21.14 -18.20
N GLY A 364 4.59 -21.87 -17.89
CA GLY A 364 5.71 -22.12 -18.80
C GLY A 364 6.69 -20.94 -18.97
N LYS A 365 6.49 -19.79 -18.31
CA LYS A 365 7.35 -18.59 -18.43
C LYS A 365 8.63 -18.69 -17.60
N VAL A 366 8.61 -19.39 -16.46
CA VAL A 366 9.77 -19.49 -15.58
C VAL A 366 10.77 -20.52 -16.12
N LYS A 367 11.91 -20.05 -16.61
CA LYS A 367 13.02 -20.87 -17.13
C LYS A 367 13.86 -21.48 -16.03
N LYS A 368 14.08 -20.70 -14.96
CA LYS A 368 14.94 -21.08 -13.83
C LYS A 368 14.43 -20.46 -12.55
N LEU A 369 14.43 -21.26 -11.49
CA LEU A 369 14.10 -20.83 -10.14
C LEU A 369 15.37 -20.89 -9.27
N ILE A 370 15.79 -19.74 -8.75
CA ILE A 370 16.95 -19.62 -7.88
C ILE A 370 16.44 -19.42 -6.46
N LEU A 371 16.78 -20.33 -5.56
CA LEU A 371 16.16 -20.46 -4.24
C LEU A 371 17.16 -20.18 -3.12
N LEU A 372 16.76 -19.31 -2.17
CA LEU A 372 17.58 -19.00 -1.00
C LEU A 372 16.73 -18.93 0.28
N GLY A 373 17.40 -19.03 1.44
CA GLY A 373 16.76 -18.92 2.76
C GLY A 373 16.05 -20.21 3.22
N GLN A 374 15.29 -20.11 4.30
CA GLN A 374 14.68 -21.26 4.99
C GLN A 374 13.70 -22.05 4.12
N THR A 375 12.95 -21.35 3.27
CA THR A 375 11.92 -21.97 2.41
C THR A 375 12.47 -22.62 1.16
N ALA A 376 13.77 -22.49 0.85
CA ALA A 376 14.38 -22.96 -0.41
C ALA A 376 14.07 -24.42 -0.73
N LYS A 377 14.21 -25.33 0.26
CA LYS A 377 13.90 -26.76 0.09
C LYS A 377 12.41 -27.02 -0.14
N GLN A 378 11.53 -26.30 0.58
CA GLN A 378 10.08 -26.41 0.41
C GLN A 378 9.66 -26.01 -1.01
N PHE A 379 10.22 -24.92 -1.55
CA PHE A 379 9.99 -24.51 -2.95
C PHE A 379 10.48 -25.58 -3.93
N GLU A 380 11.67 -26.11 -3.74
CA GLU A 380 12.21 -27.17 -4.62
C GLU A 380 11.32 -28.42 -4.61
N GLU A 381 10.92 -28.90 -3.44
CA GLU A 381 10.06 -30.08 -3.28
C GLU A 381 8.66 -29.86 -3.87
N THR A 382 8.07 -28.70 -3.65
CA THR A 382 6.74 -28.35 -4.23
C THR A 382 6.86 -28.20 -5.75
N GLY A 383 7.93 -27.56 -6.25
CA GLY A 383 8.17 -27.45 -7.68
C GLY A 383 8.24 -28.80 -8.37
N ARG A 384 8.94 -29.78 -7.80
CA ARG A 384 9.00 -31.14 -8.32
C ARG A 384 7.63 -31.82 -8.39
N LYS A 385 6.75 -31.59 -7.39
CA LYS A 385 5.36 -32.10 -7.40
C LYS A 385 4.52 -31.50 -8.55
N HIS A 386 4.82 -30.25 -8.92
CA HIS A 386 4.19 -29.56 -10.05
C HIS A 386 4.94 -29.76 -11.39
N GLY A 387 5.91 -30.69 -11.45
CA GLY A 387 6.65 -31.00 -12.68
C GLY A 387 7.74 -29.98 -13.04
N PHE A 388 8.11 -29.07 -12.11
CA PHE A 388 9.18 -28.11 -12.31
C PHE A 388 10.49 -28.59 -11.66
N TYR A 389 11.50 -28.83 -12.49
CA TYR A 389 12.80 -29.39 -12.09
C TYR A 389 13.97 -28.41 -12.24
N ASP A 390 13.73 -27.27 -12.88
CA ASP A 390 14.74 -26.26 -13.19
C ASP A 390 14.98 -25.29 -12.03
N SER A 391 15.29 -25.83 -10.84
CA SER A 391 15.65 -25.08 -9.65
C SER A 391 17.11 -25.25 -9.26
N ILE A 392 17.65 -24.27 -8.51
CA ILE A 392 18.96 -24.34 -7.87
C ILE A 392 18.88 -23.66 -6.50
N LEU A 393 19.53 -24.28 -5.51
CA LEU A 393 19.67 -23.72 -4.17
C LEU A 393 20.99 -22.94 -4.08
N VAL A 394 20.92 -21.73 -3.51
CA VAL A 394 22.09 -20.86 -3.31
C VAL A 394 22.15 -20.37 -1.85
N HIS A 395 23.33 -19.92 -1.42
CA HIS A 395 23.52 -19.52 -0.02
C HIS A 395 23.06 -18.10 0.27
N ASP A 396 23.28 -17.18 -0.68
CA ASP A 396 23.00 -15.74 -0.48
C ASP A 396 22.55 -15.04 -1.78
N MET A 397 22.21 -13.77 -1.67
CA MET A 397 21.78 -12.94 -2.81
C MET A 397 22.89 -12.72 -3.83
N LYS A 398 24.13 -12.66 -3.39
CA LYS A 398 25.29 -12.50 -4.30
C LYS A 398 25.44 -13.69 -5.22
N GLU A 399 25.35 -14.90 -4.66
CA GLU A 399 25.37 -16.14 -5.45
C GLU A 399 24.17 -16.20 -6.41
N ALA A 400 22.96 -15.81 -5.93
CA ALA A 400 21.76 -15.78 -6.74
C ALA A 400 21.89 -14.85 -7.95
N VAL A 401 22.33 -13.62 -7.74
CA VAL A 401 22.50 -12.62 -8.83
C VAL A 401 23.60 -13.03 -9.78
N ASN A 402 24.74 -13.52 -9.29
CA ASN A 402 25.84 -13.98 -10.14
C ASN A 402 25.41 -15.17 -11.01
N TYR A 403 24.66 -16.12 -10.44
CA TYR A 403 24.14 -17.24 -11.20
C TYR A 403 23.12 -16.76 -12.25
N ALA A 404 22.20 -15.88 -11.90
CA ALA A 404 21.25 -15.30 -12.84
C ALA A 404 21.95 -14.58 -13.99
N LYS A 405 22.94 -13.72 -13.71
CA LYS A 405 23.77 -13.03 -14.73
C LYS A 405 24.45 -14.01 -15.70
N LYS A 406 24.92 -15.15 -15.18
CA LYS A 406 25.64 -16.17 -16.00
C LYS A 406 24.73 -16.88 -16.99
N ILE A 407 23.46 -17.13 -16.64
CA ILE A 407 22.52 -17.92 -17.45
C ILE A 407 21.55 -17.10 -18.28
N ALA A 408 21.39 -15.81 -17.96
CA ALA A 408 20.46 -14.92 -18.64
C ALA A 408 20.88 -14.68 -20.09
N GLN A 409 19.89 -14.60 -20.97
CA GLN A 409 20.05 -14.33 -22.41
C GLN A 409 19.22 -13.11 -22.79
N SER A 410 19.56 -12.45 -23.90
CA SER A 410 18.78 -11.33 -24.43
C SER A 410 17.29 -11.71 -24.56
N GLY A 411 16.40 -10.86 -24.04
CA GLY A 411 14.96 -11.10 -23.95
C GLY A 411 14.50 -11.66 -22.61
N ASP A 412 15.41 -12.17 -21.76
CA ASP A 412 15.05 -12.67 -20.44
C ASP A 412 14.80 -11.54 -19.43
N VAL A 413 13.97 -11.85 -18.45
CA VAL A 413 13.78 -11.04 -17.25
C VAL A 413 14.32 -11.77 -16.03
N VAL A 414 15.23 -11.15 -15.29
CA VAL A 414 15.67 -11.59 -13.96
C VAL A 414 14.80 -10.87 -12.93
N LEU A 415 13.97 -11.62 -12.21
CA LEU A 415 13.00 -11.10 -11.25
C LEU A 415 13.33 -11.58 -9.84
N LEU A 416 13.62 -10.64 -8.92
CA LEU A 416 13.56 -10.92 -7.48
C LEU A 416 12.10 -10.76 -7.03
N SER A 417 11.38 -11.86 -6.80
CA SER A 417 10.05 -11.86 -6.19
C SER A 417 9.93 -13.04 -5.22
N PRO A 418 10.24 -12.81 -3.94
CA PRO A 418 10.60 -13.87 -3.01
C PRO A 418 9.47 -14.78 -2.56
N ALA A 419 8.20 -14.38 -2.68
CA ALA A 419 7.04 -15.08 -2.11
C ALA A 419 7.16 -15.42 -0.59
N SER A 420 8.19 -14.88 0.06
CA SER A 420 8.56 -15.15 1.46
C SER A 420 9.04 -13.89 2.15
N ALA A 421 8.84 -13.82 3.47
CA ALA A 421 9.39 -12.72 4.26
C ALA A 421 10.92 -12.70 4.21
N SER A 422 11.51 -11.53 4.47
CA SER A 422 12.97 -11.34 4.46
C SER A 422 13.67 -11.77 5.75
N TRP A 423 12.89 -12.01 6.82
CA TRP A 423 13.44 -12.30 8.16
C TRP A 423 14.40 -13.50 8.17
N GLY A 424 15.31 -13.49 9.12
CA GLY A 424 16.36 -14.53 9.23
C GLY A 424 17.58 -14.27 8.36
N MET A 425 17.42 -13.60 7.20
CA MET A 425 18.53 -13.17 6.33
C MET A 425 18.71 -11.65 6.33
N TYR A 426 17.61 -10.87 6.46
CA TYR A 426 17.58 -9.41 6.45
C TYR A 426 16.65 -8.89 7.53
N ARG A 427 16.86 -7.66 8.00
CA ARG A 427 15.96 -7.00 8.96
C ARG A 427 14.58 -6.72 8.36
N ASN A 428 14.54 -6.38 7.07
CA ASN A 428 13.33 -6.04 6.34
C ASN A 428 13.49 -6.31 4.83
N PHE A 429 12.42 -6.13 4.06
CA PHE A 429 12.45 -6.35 2.61
C PHE A 429 13.23 -5.24 1.89
N GLU A 430 13.34 -4.05 2.47
CA GLU A 430 14.10 -2.93 1.92
C GLU A 430 15.59 -3.26 1.86
N GLU A 431 16.16 -3.83 2.92
CA GLU A 431 17.57 -4.26 2.93
C GLU A 431 17.81 -5.34 1.87
N ARG A 432 16.93 -6.34 1.76
CA ARG A 432 17.02 -7.37 0.72
C ARG A 432 16.99 -6.78 -0.68
N GLY A 433 16.07 -5.85 -0.93
CA GLY A 433 15.95 -5.19 -2.23
C GLY A 433 17.14 -4.28 -2.55
N LYS A 434 17.69 -3.57 -1.56
CA LYS A 434 18.89 -2.74 -1.74
C LYS A 434 20.12 -3.56 -2.09
N GLU A 435 20.32 -4.70 -1.43
CA GLU A 435 21.43 -5.62 -1.78
C GLU A 435 21.28 -6.17 -3.19
N PHE A 436 20.09 -6.62 -3.58
CA PHE A 436 19.84 -7.05 -4.96
C PHE A 436 20.19 -5.95 -5.96
N LYS A 437 19.70 -4.70 -5.73
CA LYS A 437 19.99 -3.55 -6.60
C LYS A 437 21.48 -3.27 -6.70
N ALA A 438 22.21 -3.31 -5.59
CA ALA A 438 23.65 -3.07 -5.56
C ALA A 438 24.40 -4.14 -6.38
N LEU A 439 24.04 -5.42 -6.20
CA LEU A 439 24.67 -6.55 -6.92
C LEU A 439 24.34 -6.57 -8.42
N VAL A 440 23.15 -6.10 -8.81
CA VAL A 440 22.77 -5.99 -10.23
C VAL A 440 23.54 -4.85 -10.91
N LYS A 441 23.72 -3.70 -10.23
CA LYS A 441 24.38 -2.51 -10.78
C LYS A 441 25.90 -2.61 -10.82
N GLY A 442 26.48 -3.34 -9.86
CA GLY A 442 27.94 -3.57 -9.75
C GLY A 442 28.41 -4.75 -10.54
#